data_6a62c8a279799c7fede3c200eff59886
#
_entry.id   6a62c8a279799c7fede3c200eff59886
#
_cell.length_a   1.000
_cell.length_b   1.000
_cell.length_c   1.000
_cell.angle_alpha   90.00
_cell.angle_beta   90.00
_cell.angle_gamma   90.00
#
_symmetry.space_group_name_H-M   'P 1'
#
loop_
_entity.id
_entity.type
_entity.pdbx_description
1 polymer ?
#
loop_
_entity_poly.entity_id
_entity_poly.type
_entity_poly.pdbx_seq_one_letter_code
_entity_poly.pdbx_strand_id
1 'polypeptide(L)'
;VALPDLRVATAADIPAMLEVFFTAMEDLDGRRGRARQPRNAAPLEMHFGHLLATDPDSCYMVDDRGRSVAFGILMRRGRDAFLSFLFVAPAWQRRKLGRAVLDCCLRAAGDIECVSTCAEADQPVSTGLYASIGMAPRAPLYLLRGALPEAALPDLPAGVQRRPISVDMVAEMDRALMGYERPQDHAFWAREREGVLFLDDAGAVLGYGYAHRSGRIGPVAAVEPSYLPSFIGYLVRVTPVLEGRQLVVPGQAIAVLRPLLLAGLRIDTTPAIYCSEGPGPRFERYIPMSYALL
;
A
#
# COMPACT_ATOMS: atom_id res chain seq x y z
N VAL A 1 -31.49 -17.31 -7.85
CA VAL A 1 -31.23 -15.86 -7.67
C VAL A 1 -30.31 -15.47 -8.82
N ALA A 2 -30.72 -14.52 -9.68
CA ALA A 2 -29.86 -13.99 -10.72
C ALA A 2 -28.56 -13.47 -10.06
N LEU A 3 -27.41 -13.80 -10.65
CA LEU A 3 -26.14 -13.23 -10.21
C LEU A 3 -26.20 -11.72 -10.47
N PRO A 4 -25.72 -10.89 -9.52
CA PRO A 4 -25.57 -9.46 -9.74
C PRO A 4 -24.71 -9.18 -10.98
N ASP A 5 -24.93 -8.06 -11.63
CA ASP A 5 -24.21 -7.67 -12.83
C ASP A 5 -22.74 -7.34 -12.49
N LEU A 6 -21.81 -8.13 -13.04
CA LEU A 6 -20.38 -7.98 -12.83
C LEU A 6 -19.76 -7.36 -14.09
N ARG A 7 -19.18 -6.19 -13.98
CA ARG A 7 -18.61 -5.42 -15.09
C ARG A 7 -17.26 -4.80 -14.75
N VAL A 8 -16.53 -4.37 -15.76
CA VAL A 8 -15.33 -3.57 -15.60
C VAL A 8 -15.66 -2.24 -14.94
N ALA A 9 -14.84 -1.81 -13.98
CA ALA A 9 -14.95 -0.53 -13.31
C ALA A 9 -14.32 0.59 -14.15
N THR A 10 -14.87 1.78 -14.02
CA THR A 10 -14.37 3.00 -14.71
C THR A 10 -14.15 4.13 -13.70
N ALA A 11 -13.52 5.22 -14.13
CA ALA A 11 -13.34 6.39 -13.27
C ALA A 11 -14.67 7.00 -12.77
N ALA A 12 -15.76 6.83 -13.52
CA ALA A 12 -17.10 7.27 -13.12
C ALA A 12 -17.64 6.48 -11.91
N ASP A 13 -17.09 5.31 -11.61
CA ASP A 13 -17.51 4.46 -10.50
C ASP A 13 -16.84 4.82 -9.17
N ILE A 14 -15.84 5.71 -9.17
CA ILE A 14 -15.10 6.08 -7.95
C ILE A 14 -16.01 6.46 -6.79
N PRO A 15 -17.05 7.30 -6.95
CA PRO A 15 -17.96 7.62 -5.84
C PRO A 15 -18.68 6.39 -5.27
N ALA A 16 -19.10 5.44 -6.13
CA ALA A 16 -19.73 4.21 -5.69
C ALA A 16 -18.75 3.25 -4.99
N MET A 17 -17.52 3.16 -5.47
CA MET A 17 -16.44 2.39 -4.84
C MET A 17 -16.13 2.93 -3.45
N LEU A 18 -16.06 4.25 -3.27
CA LEU A 18 -15.88 4.89 -1.97
C LEU A 18 -17.02 4.55 -1.00
N GLU A 19 -18.28 4.58 -1.48
CA GLU A 19 -19.41 4.22 -0.63
C GLU A 19 -19.36 2.76 -0.17
N VAL A 20 -19.03 1.83 -1.08
CA VAL A 20 -18.82 0.41 -0.71
C VAL A 20 -17.68 0.24 0.28
N PHE A 21 -16.55 0.92 0.04
CA PHE A 21 -15.38 0.89 0.93
C PHE A 21 -15.72 1.39 2.33
N PHE A 22 -16.25 2.61 2.45
CA PHE A 22 -16.55 3.20 3.75
C PHE A 22 -17.61 2.42 4.52
N THR A 23 -18.66 1.97 3.83
CA THR A 23 -19.71 1.16 4.47
C THR A 23 -19.14 -0.17 5.01
N ALA A 24 -18.25 -0.81 4.25
CA ALA A 24 -17.61 -2.05 4.70
C ALA A 24 -16.64 -1.82 5.87
N MET A 25 -15.88 -0.72 5.85
CA MET A 25 -14.96 -0.36 6.95
C MET A 25 -15.71 0.04 8.22
N GLU A 26 -16.79 0.81 8.10
CA GLU A 26 -17.63 1.20 9.23
C GLU A 26 -18.29 -0.02 9.91
N ASP A 27 -18.77 -1.00 9.12
CA ASP A 27 -19.27 -2.26 9.66
C ASP A 27 -18.18 -3.06 10.38
N LEU A 28 -16.96 -3.09 9.80
CA LEU A 28 -15.83 -3.77 10.39
C LEU A 28 -15.43 -3.11 11.73
N ASP A 29 -15.31 -1.79 11.76
CA ASP A 29 -14.98 -1.04 13.00
C ASP A 29 -16.07 -1.22 14.04
N GLY A 30 -17.34 -1.22 13.65
CA GLY A 30 -18.46 -1.48 14.55
C GLY A 30 -18.38 -2.89 15.18
N ARG A 31 -18.07 -3.90 14.40
CA ARG A 31 -17.87 -5.29 14.92
C ARG A 31 -16.68 -5.41 15.87
N ARG A 32 -15.70 -4.53 15.75
CA ARG A 32 -14.51 -4.46 16.62
C ARG A 32 -14.70 -3.57 17.84
N GLY A 33 -15.85 -2.93 17.99
CA GLY A 33 -16.08 -1.93 19.03
C GLY A 33 -15.22 -0.67 18.90
N ARG A 34 -14.73 -0.36 17.70
CA ARG A 34 -13.95 0.84 17.41
C ARG A 34 -14.88 2.02 17.10
N ALA A 35 -14.43 3.22 17.45
CA ALA A 35 -15.13 4.43 17.05
C ALA A 35 -15.11 4.59 15.52
N ARG A 36 -16.25 5.04 14.97
CA ARG A 36 -16.35 5.35 13.54
C ARG A 36 -15.34 6.43 13.18
N GLN A 37 -14.52 6.14 12.17
CA GLN A 37 -13.55 7.09 11.65
C GLN A 37 -14.21 8.07 10.66
N PRO A 38 -13.76 9.32 10.58
CA PRO A 38 -14.21 10.26 9.56
C PRO A 38 -13.93 9.70 8.15
N ARG A 39 -14.89 9.86 7.26
CA ARG A 39 -14.70 9.49 5.83
C ARG A 39 -13.76 10.48 5.17
N ASN A 40 -12.52 10.10 4.94
CA ASN A 40 -11.56 10.89 4.17
C ASN A 40 -11.45 10.31 2.76
N ALA A 41 -12.22 10.86 1.82
CA ALA A 41 -12.33 10.35 0.46
C ALA A 41 -11.11 10.71 -0.41
N ALA A 42 -10.57 11.92 -0.28
CA ALA A 42 -9.58 12.45 -1.20
C ALA A 42 -8.34 11.55 -1.44
N PRO A 43 -7.68 10.96 -0.43
CA PRO A 43 -6.57 10.05 -0.69
C PRO A 43 -6.98 8.76 -1.41
N LEU A 44 -8.20 8.27 -1.18
CA LEU A 44 -8.73 7.06 -1.84
C LEU A 44 -9.13 7.36 -3.27
N GLU A 45 -9.74 8.51 -3.54
CA GLU A 45 -10.06 8.98 -4.90
C GLU A 45 -8.81 9.03 -5.77
N MET A 46 -7.72 9.60 -5.25
CA MET A 46 -6.44 9.63 -5.96
C MET A 46 -5.89 8.21 -6.23
N HIS A 47 -5.96 7.32 -5.23
CA HIS A 47 -5.52 5.93 -5.40
C HIS A 47 -6.37 5.16 -6.41
N PHE A 48 -7.70 5.24 -6.31
CA PHE A 48 -8.60 4.58 -7.26
C PHE A 48 -8.38 5.14 -8.66
N GLY A 49 -8.27 6.46 -8.81
CA GLY A 49 -7.99 7.10 -10.09
C GLY A 49 -6.68 6.64 -10.71
N HIS A 50 -5.60 6.53 -9.90
CA HIS A 50 -4.32 6.00 -10.36
C HIS A 50 -4.45 4.54 -10.85
N LEU A 51 -5.02 3.67 -10.03
CA LEU A 51 -5.12 2.24 -10.34
C LEU A 51 -6.06 1.96 -11.52
N LEU A 52 -7.20 2.66 -11.60
CA LEU A 52 -8.11 2.57 -12.76
C LEU A 52 -7.46 3.07 -14.05
N ALA A 53 -6.55 4.04 -13.98
CA ALA A 53 -5.82 4.55 -15.15
C ALA A 53 -4.68 3.64 -15.60
N THR A 54 -4.02 2.94 -14.66
CA THR A 54 -2.88 2.07 -14.97
C THR A 54 -3.24 0.62 -15.23
N ASP A 55 -4.35 0.15 -14.66
CA ASP A 55 -4.78 -1.25 -14.68
C ASP A 55 -6.30 -1.39 -14.97
N PRO A 56 -6.83 -0.73 -16.03
CA PRO A 56 -8.28 -0.63 -16.26
C PRO A 56 -8.97 -1.99 -16.43
N ASP A 57 -8.29 -2.95 -17.06
CA ASP A 57 -8.88 -4.25 -17.42
C ASP A 57 -9.03 -5.18 -16.21
N SER A 58 -8.30 -4.94 -15.11
CA SER A 58 -8.32 -5.77 -13.90
C SER A 58 -9.03 -5.10 -12.70
N CYS A 59 -9.87 -4.12 -12.97
CA CYS A 59 -10.74 -3.45 -12.02
C CYS A 59 -12.20 -3.80 -12.29
N TYR A 60 -12.91 -4.36 -11.29
CA TYR A 60 -14.27 -4.85 -11.46
C TYR A 60 -15.23 -4.29 -10.41
N MET A 61 -16.49 -4.07 -10.84
CA MET A 61 -17.62 -3.71 -10.00
C MET A 61 -18.70 -4.79 -10.07
N VAL A 62 -19.49 -4.90 -9.02
CA VAL A 62 -20.72 -5.68 -8.99
C VAL A 62 -21.87 -4.76 -8.65
N ASP A 63 -22.87 -4.72 -9.54
CA ASP A 63 -24.08 -3.95 -9.35
C ASP A 63 -25.28 -4.86 -9.11
N ASP A 64 -26.15 -4.48 -8.17
CA ASP A 64 -27.49 -5.06 -7.98
C ASP A 64 -28.55 -3.97 -8.04
N ARG A 65 -29.46 -4.08 -8.99
CA ARG A 65 -30.58 -3.15 -9.18
C ARG A 65 -30.16 -1.67 -9.20
N GLY A 66 -29.04 -1.39 -9.90
CA GLY A 66 -28.49 -0.04 -10.03
C GLY A 66 -27.72 0.47 -8.84
N ARG A 67 -27.41 -0.37 -7.84
CA ARG A 67 -26.55 -0.05 -6.70
C ARG A 67 -25.28 -0.89 -6.74
N SER A 68 -24.13 -0.25 -6.63
CA SER A 68 -22.85 -0.94 -6.49
C SER A 68 -22.74 -1.61 -5.11
N VAL A 69 -22.41 -2.90 -5.10
CA VAL A 69 -22.40 -3.73 -3.89
C VAL A 69 -21.07 -4.41 -3.61
N ALA A 70 -20.17 -4.46 -4.59
CA ALA A 70 -18.80 -4.96 -4.41
C ALA A 70 -17.89 -4.38 -5.48
N PHE A 71 -16.58 -4.34 -5.18
CA PHE A 71 -15.55 -4.03 -6.16
C PHE A 71 -14.23 -4.70 -5.83
N GLY A 72 -13.38 -4.84 -6.84
CA GLY A 72 -11.99 -5.28 -6.70
C GLY A 72 -11.09 -4.52 -7.66
N ILE A 73 -9.88 -4.23 -7.20
CA ILE A 73 -8.81 -3.61 -7.97
C ILE A 73 -7.56 -4.46 -7.82
N LEU A 74 -7.09 -5.00 -8.93
CA LEU A 74 -5.84 -5.74 -9.03
C LEU A 74 -4.88 -4.95 -9.91
N MET A 75 -3.78 -4.50 -9.37
CA MET A 75 -2.71 -3.89 -10.16
C MET A 75 -1.74 -4.96 -10.66
N ARG A 76 -1.18 -4.76 -11.86
CA ARG A 76 -0.13 -5.61 -12.44
C ARG A 76 1.14 -4.82 -12.66
N ARG A 77 2.29 -5.38 -12.24
CA ARG A 77 3.63 -4.84 -12.48
C ARG A 77 4.51 -5.98 -12.97
N GLY A 78 4.88 -5.91 -14.25
CA GLY A 78 5.55 -7.01 -14.90
C GLY A 78 4.69 -8.28 -14.91
N ARG A 79 5.16 -9.34 -14.25
CA ARG A 79 4.44 -10.62 -14.06
C ARG A 79 3.90 -10.82 -12.65
N ASP A 80 4.01 -9.81 -11.80
CA ASP A 80 3.45 -9.80 -10.45
C ASP A 80 2.15 -9.02 -10.43
N ALA A 81 1.18 -9.51 -9.63
CA ALA A 81 -0.09 -8.86 -9.40
C ALA A 81 -0.30 -8.61 -7.91
N PHE A 82 -0.84 -7.44 -7.59
CA PHE A 82 -1.19 -7.09 -6.23
C PHE A 82 -2.67 -6.69 -6.15
N LEU A 83 -3.43 -7.44 -5.37
CA LEU A 83 -4.82 -7.11 -5.08
C LEU A 83 -4.86 -5.94 -4.09
N SER A 84 -5.01 -4.73 -4.62
CA SER A 84 -5.02 -3.50 -3.84
C SER A 84 -6.28 -3.33 -3.00
N PHE A 85 -7.43 -3.65 -3.59
CA PHE A 85 -8.74 -3.54 -2.94
C PHE A 85 -9.65 -4.70 -3.33
N LEU A 86 -10.38 -5.21 -2.33
CA LEU A 86 -11.49 -6.15 -2.52
C LEU A 86 -12.52 -5.91 -1.42
N PHE A 87 -13.62 -5.27 -1.77
CA PHE A 87 -14.64 -4.88 -0.82
C PHE A 87 -16.03 -5.34 -1.26
N VAL A 88 -16.80 -5.79 -0.29
CA VAL A 88 -18.20 -6.21 -0.46
C VAL A 88 -19.03 -5.52 0.61
N ALA A 89 -20.10 -4.84 0.21
CA ALA A 89 -21.02 -4.19 1.13
C ALA A 89 -21.58 -5.20 2.15
N PRO A 90 -21.75 -4.85 3.44
CA PRO A 90 -22.07 -5.78 4.52
C PRO A 90 -23.28 -6.67 4.23
N ALA A 91 -24.38 -6.11 3.70
CA ALA A 91 -25.59 -6.85 3.36
C ALA A 91 -25.40 -7.91 2.23
N TRP A 92 -24.27 -7.84 1.52
CA TRP A 92 -23.94 -8.70 0.39
C TRP A 92 -22.79 -9.67 0.67
N GLN A 93 -22.18 -9.60 1.83
CA GLN A 93 -21.16 -10.55 2.28
C GLN A 93 -21.73 -11.96 2.41
N ARG A 94 -20.85 -12.98 2.43
CA ARG A 94 -21.20 -14.43 2.51
C ARG A 94 -21.99 -14.96 1.30
N ARG A 95 -22.08 -14.20 0.20
CA ARG A 95 -22.73 -14.61 -1.06
C ARG A 95 -21.72 -14.96 -2.15
N LYS A 96 -20.45 -15.20 -1.80
CA LYS A 96 -19.34 -15.51 -2.70
C LYS A 96 -18.96 -14.38 -3.68
N LEU A 97 -19.51 -13.16 -3.52
CA LEU A 97 -19.22 -12.05 -4.42
C LEU A 97 -17.73 -11.66 -4.42
N GLY A 98 -17.09 -11.60 -3.24
CA GLY A 98 -15.66 -11.33 -3.16
C GLY A 98 -14.83 -12.32 -3.96
N ARG A 99 -15.17 -13.62 -3.92
CA ARG A 99 -14.49 -14.64 -4.73
C ARG A 99 -14.75 -14.41 -6.23
N ALA A 100 -15.97 -14.12 -6.63
CA ALA A 100 -16.30 -13.89 -8.04
C ALA A 100 -15.57 -12.67 -8.62
N VAL A 101 -15.51 -11.56 -7.87
CA VAL A 101 -14.75 -10.36 -8.26
C VAL A 101 -13.26 -10.68 -8.39
N LEU A 102 -12.67 -11.34 -7.38
CA LEU A 102 -11.26 -11.73 -7.39
C LEU A 102 -10.92 -12.62 -8.59
N ASP A 103 -11.76 -13.63 -8.88
CA ASP A 103 -11.57 -14.53 -10.02
C ASP A 103 -11.62 -13.77 -11.35
N CYS A 104 -12.41 -12.70 -11.46
CA CYS A 104 -12.45 -11.84 -12.66
C CYS A 104 -11.19 -10.98 -12.77
N CYS A 105 -10.76 -10.35 -11.69
CA CYS A 105 -9.53 -9.58 -11.66
C CYS A 105 -8.32 -10.43 -12.07
N LEU A 106 -8.20 -11.64 -11.51
CA LEU A 106 -7.10 -12.56 -11.83
C LEU A 106 -7.12 -13.02 -13.29
N ARG A 107 -8.29 -13.38 -13.82
CA ARG A 107 -8.39 -13.75 -15.24
C ARG A 107 -8.01 -12.61 -16.18
N ALA A 108 -8.42 -11.39 -15.86
CA ALA A 108 -8.10 -10.21 -16.67
C ALA A 108 -6.61 -9.82 -16.61
N ALA A 109 -5.95 -10.06 -15.47
CA ALA A 109 -4.52 -9.84 -15.34
C ALA A 109 -3.67 -10.75 -16.24
N GLY A 110 -4.23 -11.87 -16.72
CA GLY A 110 -3.59 -12.77 -17.68
C GLY A 110 -2.45 -13.59 -17.07
N ASP A 111 -1.34 -13.70 -17.79
CA ASP A 111 -0.17 -14.49 -17.37
C ASP A 111 0.59 -13.76 -16.25
N ILE A 112 0.35 -14.17 -15.01
CA ILE A 112 1.00 -13.67 -13.80
C ILE A 112 1.74 -14.82 -13.11
N GLU A 113 2.90 -14.52 -12.50
CA GLU A 113 3.73 -15.50 -11.78
C GLU A 113 3.45 -15.50 -10.28
N CYS A 114 3.08 -14.34 -9.74
CA CYS A 114 2.85 -14.18 -8.31
C CYS A 114 1.68 -13.26 -8.05
N VAL A 115 0.79 -13.68 -7.16
CA VAL A 115 -0.29 -12.83 -6.63
C VAL A 115 -0.04 -12.54 -5.17
N SER A 116 -0.29 -11.30 -4.79
CA SER A 116 -0.15 -10.85 -3.40
C SER A 116 -1.24 -9.85 -3.01
N THR A 117 -1.39 -9.63 -1.71
CA THR A 117 -2.32 -8.66 -1.13
C THR A 117 -1.94 -8.31 0.30
N CYS A 118 -2.60 -7.33 0.88
CA CYS A 118 -2.60 -7.08 2.32
C CYS A 118 -3.98 -7.34 2.89
N ALA A 119 -4.06 -8.13 3.96
CA ALA A 119 -5.28 -8.41 4.70
C ALA A 119 -5.15 -7.93 6.15
N GLU A 120 -6.23 -7.43 6.73
CA GLU A 120 -6.28 -7.18 8.17
C GLU A 120 -6.09 -8.50 8.94
N ALA A 121 -5.18 -8.55 9.92
CA ALA A 121 -4.79 -9.77 10.63
C ALA A 121 -5.98 -10.45 11.37
N ASP A 122 -6.97 -9.67 11.76
CA ASP A 122 -8.17 -10.14 12.47
C ASP A 122 -9.38 -10.35 11.55
N GLN A 123 -9.15 -10.50 10.22
CA GLN A 123 -10.18 -10.81 9.23
C GLN A 123 -10.02 -12.23 8.69
N PRO A 124 -10.52 -13.24 9.40
CA PRO A 124 -10.34 -14.65 9.00
C PRO A 124 -11.00 -14.98 7.66
N VAL A 125 -12.09 -14.27 7.29
CA VAL A 125 -12.77 -14.49 6.01
C VAL A 125 -11.89 -14.08 4.84
N SER A 126 -11.26 -12.91 4.89
CA SER A 126 -10.34 -12.43 3.85
C SER A 126 -9.08 -13.30 3.81
N THR A 127 -8.47 -13.55 4.97
CA THR A 127 -7.27 -14.39 5.06
C THR A 127 -7.53 -15.81 4.52
N GLY A 128 -8.68 -16.41 4.86
CA GLY A 128 -9.07 -17.71 4.34
C GLY A 128 -9.33 -17.71 2.83
N LEU A 129 -9.95 -16.65 2.30
CA LEU A 129 -10.13 -16.47 0.87
C LEU A 129 -8.77 -16.42 0.14
N TYR A 130 -7.85 -15.60 0.61
CA TYR A 130 -6.54 -15.43 -0.01
C TYR A 130 -5.69 -16.70 0.09
N ALA A 131 -5.66 -17.35 1.26
CA ALA A 131 -4.97 -18.61 1.44
C ALA A 131 -5.53 -19.72 0.52
N SER A 132 -6.85 -19.72 0.24
CA SER A 132 -7.49 -20.72 -0.64
C SER A 132 -7.06 -20.63 -2.11
N ILE A 133 -6.37 -19.56 -2.50
CA ILE A 133 -5.82 -19.36 -3.84
C ILE A 133 -4.29 -19.21 -3.82
N GLY A 134 -3.63 -19.66 -2.75
CA GLY A 134 -2.17 -19.74 -2.65
C GLY A 134 -1.49 -18.55 -1.96
N MET A 135 -2.19 -17.45 -1.71
CA MET A 135 -1.62 -16.28 -1.01
C MET A 135 -1.49 -16.57 0.50
N ALA A 136 -0.37 -17.18 0.90
CA ALA A 136 -0.08 -17.45 2.31
C ALA A 136 0.35 -16.18 3.07
N PRO A 137 0.02 -16.06 4.37
CA PRO A 137 0.57 -15.01 5.24
C PRO A 137 2.09 -15.04 5.29
N ARG A 138 2.75 -13.89 5.06
CA ARG A 138 4.21 -13.78 4.98
C ARG A 138 4.81 -12.80 5.98
N ALA A 139 4.20 -11.62 6.13
CA ALA A 139 4.78 -10.52 6.89
C ALA A 139 3.72 -9.66 7.59
N PRO A 140 3.86 -9.35 8.88
CA PRO A 140 3.05 -8.33 9.52
C PRO A 140 3.52 -6.94 9.05
N LEU A 141 2.55 -6.06 8.77
CA LEU A 141 2.76 -4.66 8.43
C LEU A 141 2.09 -3.80 9.51
N TYR A 142 2.89 -3.00 10.22
CA TYR A 142 2.42 -2.16 11.32
C TYR A 142 2.20 -0.72 10.85
N LEU A 143 1.01 -0.16 11.05
CA LEU A 143 0.80 1.27 10.91
C LEU A 143 1.30 1.96 12.18
N LEU A 144 2.40 2.68 12.06
CA LEU A 144 2.92 3.51 13.14
C LEU A 144 2.42 4.94 12.98
N ARG A 145 1.98 5.55 14.08
CA ARG A 145 1.55 6.94 14.14
C ARG A 145 2.07 7.65 15.38
N GLY A 146 2.23 8.96 15.26
CA GLY A 146 2.59 9.84 16.39
C GLY A 146 3.46 11.01 16.00
N ALA A 147 3.82 11.80 17.01
CA ALA A 147 4.84 12.81 16.84
C ALA A 147 6.21 12.13 16.68
N LEU A 148 6.98 12.59 15.70
CA LEU A 148 8.34 12.13 15.46
C LEU A 148 9.26 13.35 15.45
N PRO A 149 9.98 13.62 16.55
CA PRO A 149 10.93 14.73 16.62
C PRO A 149 12.02 14.61 15.55
N GLU A 150 12.42 15.72 14.96
CA GLU A 150 13.45 15.74 13.91
C GLU A 150 14.79 15.13 14.34
N ALA A 151 15.15 15.32 15.62
CA ALA A 151 16.39 14.77 16.21
C ALA A 151 16.27 13.30 16.64
N ALA A 152 15.10 12.66 16.49
CA ALA A 152 14.88 11.30 16.98
C ALA A 152 15.52 10.22 16.10
N LEU A 153 15.86 10.55 14.87
CA LEU A 153 16.49 9.65 13.91
C LEU A 153 17.84 10.23 13.46
N PRO A 154 18.79 9.35 13.10
CA PRO A 154 20.14 9.78 12.73
C PRO A 154 20.14 10.67 11.49
N ASP A 155 21.17 11.50 11.38
CA ASP A 155 21.50 12.24 10.17
C ASP A 155 21.95 11.31 9.05
N LEU A 156 21.95 11.83 7.82
CA LEU A 156 22.53 11.10 6.70
C LEU A 156 24.02 10.86 6.96
N PRO A 157 24.52 9.66 6.66
CA PRO A 157 25.96 9.40 6.71
C PRO A 157 26.75 10.39 5.84
N ALA A 158 28.01 10.66 6.23
CA ALA A 158 28.91 11.45 5.43
C ALA A 158 29.07 10.85 4.03
N GLY A 159 29.14 11.69 2.99
CA GLY A 159 29.23 11.25 1.60
C GLY A 159 27.87 10.95 0.93
N VAL A 160 26.77 10.89 1.67
CA VAL A 160 25.45 10.69 1.06
C VAL A 160 24.94 11.98 0.43
N GLN A 161 24.85 11.97 -0.90
CA GLN A 161 24.28 13.04 -1.70
C GLN A 161 22.78 12.87 -1.90
N ARG A 162 22.07 13.95 -2.22
CA ARG A 162 20.61 13.99 -2.40
C ARG A 162 20.29 14.65 -3.74
N ARG A 163 19.35 14.05 -4.45
CA ARG A 163 18.79 14.62 -5.70
C ARG A 163 17.27 14.44 -5.71
N PRO A 164 16.56 15.24 -6.53
CA PRO A 164 15.18 14.92 -6.85
C PRO A 164 15.06 13.52 -7.41
N ILE A 165 13.92 12.87 -7.17
CA ILE A 165 13.67 11.52 -7.67
C ILE A 165 13.80 11.47 -9.20
N SER A 166 14.41 10.40 -9.70
CA SER A 166 14.44 10.06 -11.11
C SER A 166 13.90 8.64 -11.25
N VAL A 167 12.82 8.48 -12.02
CA VAL A 167 12.14 7.19 -12.19
C VAL A 167 13.09 6.15 -12.77
N ASP A 168 13.91 6.51 -13.73
CA ASP A 168 14.86 5.60 -14.37
C ASP A 168 15.94 5.12 -13.39
N MET A 169 16.39 5.98 -12.49
CA MET A 169 17.44 5.63 -11.51
C MET A 169 16.94 4.72 -10.39
N VAL A 170 15.64 4.66 -10.12
CA VAL A 170 15.09 3.79 -9.08
C VAL A 170 14.61 2.44 -9.62
N ALA A 171 14.52 2.27 -10.93
CA ALA A 171 14.00 1.06 -11.57
C ALA A 171 14.81 -0.20 -11.21
N GLU A 172 16.14 -0.12 -11.22
CA GLU A 172 17.01 -1.24 -10.84
C GLU A 172 16.82 -1.63 -9.36
N MET A 173 16.71 -0.63 -8.48
CA MET A 173 16.46 -0.88 -7.06
C MET A 173 15.09 -1.53 -6.84
N ASP A 174 14.05 -1.07 -7.51
CA ASP A 174 12.73 -1.69 -7.42
C ASP A 174 12.78 -3.14 -7.90
N ARG A 175 13.44 -3.42 -9.01
CA ARG A 175 13.63 -4.78 -9.50
C ARG A 175 14.35 -5.66 -8.48
N ALA A 176 15.37 -5.14 -7.81
CA ALA A 176 16.11 -5.87 -6.79
C ALA A 176 15.33 -6.12 -5.49
N LEU A 177 14.43 -5.19 -5.12
CA LEU A 177 13.66 -5.24 -3.87
C LEU A 177 12.28 -5.87 -4.02
N MET A 178 11.61 -5.61 -5.15
CA MET A 178 10.22 -5.99 -5.40
C MET A 178 10.11 -7.17 -6.37
N GLY A 179 11.12 -7.40 -7.22
CA GLY A 179 11.08 -8.33 -8.35
C GLY A 179 10.63 -7.69 -9.67
N TYR A 180 10.13 -6.45 -9.63
CA TYR A 180 9.59 -5.73 -10.79
C TYR A 180 9.85 -4.23 -10.71
N GLU A 181 9.75 -3.56 -11.86
CA GLU A 181 9.76 -2.10 -11.98
C GLU A 181 8.32 -1.55 -11.92
N ARG A 182 8.19 -0.29 -11.44
CA ARG A 182 6.88 0.37 -11.31
C ARG A 182 6.96 1.88 -11.62
N PRO A 183 7.41 2.24 -12.83
CA PRO A 183 7.59 3.65 -13.21
C PRO A 183 6.30 4.47 -13.10
N GLN A 184 5.14 3.87 -13.38
CA GLN A 184 3.84 4.52 -13.24
C GLN A 184 3.50 4.89 -11.79
N ASP A 185 3.90 4.08 -10.82
CA ASP A 185 3.67 4.35 -9.40
C ASP A 185 4.61 5.45 -8.90
N HIS A 186 5.88 5.43 -9.33
CA HIS A 186 6.81 6.53 -9.07
C HIS A 186 6.34 7.85 -9.67
N ALA A 187 5.83 7.85 -10.89
CA ALA A 187 5.25 9.03 -11.53
C ALA A 187 4.02 9.55 -10.77
N PHE A 188 3.21 8.65 -10.20
CA PHE A 188 2.09 9.01 -9.34
C PHE A 188 2.58 9.63 -8.03
N TRP A 189 3.51 9.01 -7.32
CA TRP A 189 4.02 9.51 -6.04
C TRP A 189 4.75 10.84 -6.19
N ALA A 190 5.52 11.03 -7.26
CA ALA A 190 6.28 12.27 -7.50
C ALA A 190 5.39 13.49 -7.73
N ARG A 191 4.12 13.32 -8.14
CA ARG A 191 3.17 14.44 -8.27
C ARG A 191 2.61 14.91 -6.93
N GLU A 192 2.51 14.01 -5.97
CA GLU A 192 1.78 14.23 -4.71
C GLU A 192 2.73 14.37 -3.50
N ARG A 193 4.02 14.04 -3.68
CA ARG A 193 4.97 13.86 -2.59
C ARG A 193 6.32 14.48 -2.89
N GLU A 194 7.02 14.87 -1.83
CA GLU A 194 8.45 15.16 -1.89
C GLU A 194 9.20 13.83 -2.08
N GLY A 195 9.83 13.67 -3.26
CA GLY A 195 10.61 12.48 -3.61
C GLY A 195 12.11 12.78 -3.62
N VAL A 196 12.90 11.98 -2.92
CA VAL A 196 14.35 12.16 -2.77
C VAL A 196 15.08 10.88 -3.16
N LEU A 197 16.11 11.03 -3.99
CA LEU A 197 17.08 10.01 -4.34
C LEU A 197 18.34 10.22 -3.48
N PHE A 198 18.84 9.16 -2.86
CA PHE A 198 20.07 9.14 -2.07
C PHE A 198 21.17 8.43 -2.84
N LEU A 199 22.34 9.07 -2.98
CA LEU A 199 23.45 8.58 -3.78
C LEU A 199 24.73 8.59 -2.94
N ASP A 200 25.68 7.74 -3.28
CA ASP A 200 27.04 7.85 -2.78
C ASP A 200 27.85 8.91 -3.54
N ASP A 201 29.11 9.09 -3.14
CA ASP A 201 30.01 10.06 -3.80
C ASP A 201 30.36 9.67 -5.24
N ALA A 202 30.22 8.41 -5.62
CA ALA A 202 30.41 7.91 -6.97
C ALA A 202 29.14 8.05 -7.84
N GLY A 203 28.01 8.45 -7.23
CA GLY A 203 26.72 8.60 -7.89
C GLY A 203 25.90 7.31 -7.97
N ALA A 204 26.30 6.24 -7.27
CA ALA A 204 25.51 5.03 -7.17
C ALA A 204 24.30 5.22 -6.25
N VAL A 205 23.17 4.61 -6.59
CA VAL A 205 21.92 4.73 -5.83
C VAL A 205 22.02 3.93 -4.53
N LEU A 206 21.98 4.64 -3.39
CA LEU A 206 21.88 4.05 -2.06
C LEU A 206 20.43 3.81 -1.62
N GLY A 207 19.50 4.59 -2.16
CA GLY A 207 18.10 4.48 -1.84
C GLY A 207 17.26 5.63 -2.37
N TYR A 208 15.97 5.54 -2.08
CA TYR A 208 15.02 6.61 -2.35
C TYR A 208 13.96 6.70 -1.26
N GLY A 209 13.24 7.80 -1.21
CA GLY A 209 12.10 7.91 -0.30
C GLY A 209 11.18 9.05 -0.67
N TYR A 210 9.92 8.89 -0.24
CA TYR A 210 8.86 9.87 -0.44
C TYR A 210 8.24 10.26 0.88
N ALA A 211 7.87 11.53 1.01
CA ALA A 211 7.09 12.03 2.13
C ALA A 211 6.01 12.99 1.66
N HIS A 212 4.90 13.05 2.37
CA HIS A 212 3.76 13.91 2.09
C HIS A 212 3.46 14.83 3.28
N ARG A 213 2.96 16.04 3.01
CA ARG A 213 2.61 17.04 4.04
C ARG A 213 1.51 16.61 5.01
N SER A 214 0.75 15.57 4.69
CA SER A 214 -0.17 14.91 5.63
C SER A 214 0.54 14.09 6.71
N GLY A 215 1.88 14.04 6.72
CA GLY A 215 2.67 13.26 7.66
C GLY A 215 2.99 11.83 7.19
N ARG A 216 2.46 11.37 6.07
CA ARG A 216 2.76 10.04 5.55
C ARG A 216 4.16 10.01 4.95
N ILE A 217 4.96 9.03 5.38
CA ILE A 217 6.29 8.72 4.84
C ILE A 217 6.22 7.33 4.20
N GLY A 218 6.73 7.24 2.99
CA GLY A 218 6.76 6.02 2.17
C GLY A 218 6.31 6.26 0.72
N PRO A 219 6.75 5.37 -0.21
CA PRO A 219 7.71 4.31 0.06
C PRO A 219 9.11 4.84 0.38
N VAL A 220 9.90 4.05 1.14
CA VAL A 220 11.33 4.29 1.36
C VAL A 220 12.07 3.00 1.11
N ALA A 221 13.13 3.06 0.30
CA ALA A 221 13.95 1.91 -0.07
C ALA A 221 15.43 2.19 0.17
N ALA A 222 16.19 1.16 0.50
CA ALA A 222 17.64 1.28 0.67
C ALA A 222 18.38 0.01 0.20
N VAL A 223 19.62 0.17 -0.27
CA VAL A 223 20.50 -0.96 -0.61
C VAL A 223 20.84 -1.80 0.62
N GLU A 224 20.91 -1.17 1.80
CA GLU A 224 21.16 -1.81 3.08
C GLU A 224 20.17 -1.32 4.14
N PRO A 225 19.68 -2.19 5.05
CA PRO A 225 18.72 -1.83 6.08
C PRO A 225 19.19 -0.68 6.99
N SER A 226 20.49 -0.54 7.18
CA SER A 226 21.11 0.47 8.05
C SER A 226 20.89 1.91 7.58
N TYR A 227 20.65 2.14 6.30
CA TYR A 227 20.34 3.46 5.74
C TYR A 227 18.91 3.93 6.01
N LEU A 228 17.97 3.02 6.19
CA LEU A 228 16.54 3.39 6.31
C LEU A 228 16.27 4.42 7.42
N PRO A 229 16.81 4.29 8.65
CA PRO A 229 16.56 5.29 9.70
C PRO A 229 17.02 6.70 9.32
N SER A 230 18.18 6.84 8.70
CA SER A 230 18.71 8.14 8.29
C SER A 230 17.94 8.73 7.09
N PHE A 231 17.51 7.92 6.15
CA PHE A 231 16.66 8.37 5.03
C PHE A 231 15.30 8.86 5.53
N ILE A 232 14.65 8.11 6.44
CA ILE A 232 13.41 8.56 7.10
C ILE A 232 13.66 9.82 7.90
N GLY A 233 14.75 9.90 8.66
CA GLY A 233 15.14 11.09 9.42
C GLY A 233 15.31 12.32 8.53
N TYR A 234 15.94 12.17 7.37
CA TYR A 234 16.03 13.24 6.38
C TYR A 234 14.65 13.69 5.87
N LEU A 235 13.79 12.74 5.47
CA LEU A 235 12.43 13.04 5.01
C LEU A 235 11.59 13.75 6.07
N VAL A 236 11.75 13.39 7.34
CA VAL A 236 11.11 14.08 8.47
C VAL A 236 11.53 15.55 8.54
N ARG A 237 12.83 15.84 8.39
CA ARG A 237 13.38 17.20 8.47
C ARG A 237 12.98 18.10 7.30
N VAL A 238 12.88 17.55 6.09
CA VAL A 238 12.61 18.34 4.88
C VAL A 238 11.13 18.49 4.54
N THR A 239 10.25 17.67 5.13
CA THR A 239 8.81 17.71 4.86
C THR A 239 8.07 18.19 6.10
N PRO A 240 7.74 19.48 6.21
CA PRO A 240 6.94 19.98 7.33
C PRO A 240 5.54 19.39 7.33
N VAL A 241 5.01 19.10 8.51
CA VAL A 241 3.67 18.55 8.69
C VAL A 241 2.89 19.34 9.72
N LEU A 242 1.57 19.39 9.56
CA LEU A 242 0.66 20.02 10.51
C LEU A 242 0.28 19.10 11.67
N GLU A 243 0.33 17.79 11.41
CA GLU A 243 -0.05 16.73 12.36
C GLU A 243 1.10 15.72 12.50
N GLY A 244 0.88 14.64 13.22
CA GLY A 244 1.88 13.61 13.43
C GLY A 244 2.28 12.85 12.16
N ARG A 245 3.33 12.06 12.28
CA ARG A 245 3.83 11.18 11.22
C ARG A 245 3.09 9.85 11.19
N GLN A 246 3.05 9.23 10.00
CA GLN A 246 2.54 7.88 9.83
C GLN A 246 3.34 7.10 8.78
N LEU A 247 3.67 5.85 9.13
CA LEU A 247 4.42 4.92 8.29
C LEU A 247 3.80 3.52 8.39
N VAL A 248 3.79 2.80 7.28
CA VAL A 248 3.54 1.36 7.28
C VAL A 248 4.89 0.65 7.37
N VAL A 249 5.19 0.04 8.51
CA VAL A 249 6.50 -0.57 8.78
C VAL A 249 6.37 -2.09 8.84
N PRO A 250 7.03 -2.83 7.93
CA PRO A 250 7.06 -4.28 7.98
C PRO A 250 7.79 -4.79 9.23
N GLY A 251 7.33 -5.92 9.79
CA GLY A 251 7.98 -6.52 10.96
C GLY A 251 9.44 -6.91 10.73
N GLN A 252 9.83 -7.18 9.48
CA GLN A 252 11.21 -7.48 9.11
C GLN A 252 12.12 -6.24 9.08
N ALA A 253 11.56 -5.03 8.97
CA ALA A 253 12.31 -3.77 8.97
C ALA A 253 12.73 -3.36 10.40
N ILE A 254 13.38 -4.24 11.14
CA ILE A 254 13.79 -4.04 12.54
C ILE A 254 14.69 -2.80 12.69
N ALA A 255 15.54 -2.52 11.71
CA ALA A 255 16.38 -1.33 11.70
C ALA A 255 15.57 -0.01 11.80
N VAL A 256 14.30 -0.04 11.40
CA VAL A 256 13.37 1.11 11.44
C VAL A 256 12.35 0.97 12.57
N LEU A 257 11.75 -0.20 12.71
CA LEU A 257 10.64 -0.42 13.65
C LEU A 257 11.02 -0.04 15.09
N ARG A 258 12.14 -0.56 15.58
CA ARG A 258 12.60 -0.28 16.95
C ARG A 258 12.95 1.20 17.18
N PRO A 259 13.76 1.88 16.34
CA PRO A 259 14.01 3.32 16.50
C PRO A 259 12.75 4.18 16.49
N LEU A 260 11.78 3.91 15.61
CA LEU A 260 10.55 4.68 15.53
C LEU A 260 9.68 4.52 16.79
N LEU A 261 9.59 3.31 17.35
CA LEU A 261 8.87 3.08 18.60
C LEU A 261 9.56 3.78 19.79
N LEU A 262 10.89 3.75 19.84
CA LEU A 262 11.67 4.46 20.88
C LEU A 262 11.56 5.99 20.73
N ALA A 263 11.39 6.49 19.51
CA ALA A 263 11.17 7.89 19.19
C ALA A 263 9.74 8.39 19.55
N GLY A 264 8.84 7.50 19.95
CA GLY A 264 7.50 7.84 20.42
C GLY A 264 6.35 7.51 19.48
N LEU A 265 6.60 6.98 18.27
CA LEU A 265 5.51 6.46 17.46
C LEU A 265 4.89 5.22 18.11
N ARG A 266 3.62 4.99 17.82
CA ARG A 266 2.86 3.86 18.37
C ARG A 266 2.24 3.05 17.24
N ILE A 267 2.07 1.76 17.45
CA ILE A 267 1.24 0.92 16.59
C ILE A 267 -0.21 1.35 16.81
N ASP A 268 -0.83 1.86 15.76
CA ASP A 268 -2.13 2.53 15.83
C ASP A 268 -3.31 1.55 15.78
N THR A 269 -3.16 0.49 14.99
CA THR A 269 -4.26 -0.46 14.74
C THR A 269 -3.75 -1.90 14.74
N THR A 270 -4.69 -2.86 14.61
CA THR A 270 -4.33 -4.24 14.25
C THR A 270 -3.46 -4.23 12.99
N PRO A 271 -2.35 -4.95 12.97
CA PRO A 271 -1.49 -5.01 11.80
C PRO A 271 -2.23 -5.60 10.58
N ALA A 272 -1.87 -5.16 9.40
CA ALA A 272 -2.17 -5.92 8.20
C ALA A 272 -1.15 -7.05 8.03
N ILE A 273 -1.54 -8.10 7.35
CA ILE A 273 -0.65 -9.19 6.95
C ILE A 273 -0.46 -9.13 5.45
N TYR A 274 0.76 -9.01 5.01
CA TYR A 274 1.11 -9.26 3.62
C TYR A 274 0.97 -10.75 3.33
N CYS A 275 0.14 -11.08 2.36
CA CYS A 275 -0.13 -12.43 1.90
C CYS A 275 0.35 -12.57 0.45
N SER A 276 1.04 -13.65 0.11
CA SER A 276 1.60 -13.85 -1.22
C SER A 276 1.81 -15.32 -1.54
N GLU A 277 1.73 -15.67 -2.82
CA GLU A 277 2.19 -16.97 -3.34
C GLU A 277 3.71 -17.09 -3.28
N GLY A 278 4.42 -16.01 -3.59
CA GLY A 278 5.88 -15.92 -3.57
C GLY A 278 6.46 -15.32 -2.27
N PRO A 279 7.77 -15.08 -2.25
CA PRO A 279 8.47 -14.52 -1.07
C PRO A 279 8.08 -13.07 -0.77
N GLY A 280 7.64 -12.31 -1.77
CA GLY A 280 7.31 -10.89 -1.66
C GLY A 280 8.54 -9.96 -1.62
N PRO A 281 8.31 -8.67 -1.33
CA PRO A 281 9.36 -7.65 -1.27
C PRO A 281 10.42 -7.95 -0.20
N ARG A 282 11.61 -7.39 -0.39
CA ARG A 282 12.69 -7.37 0.61
C ARG A 282 12.36 -6.38 1.73
N PHE A 283 11.38 -6.73 2.57
CA PHE A 283 10.83 -5.85 3.61
C PHE A 283 11.85 -5.40 4.65
N GLU A 284 12.98 -6.06 4.80
CA GLU A 284 14.08 -5.58 5.65
C GLU A 284 14.74 -4.28 5.14
N ARG A 285 14.57 -3.99 3.82
CA ARG A 285 15.14 -2.83 3.11
C ARG A 285 14.09 -1.93 2.48
N TYR A 286 12.80 -2.20 2.73
CA TYR A 286 11.70 -1.52 2.08
C TYR A 286 10.57 -1.17 3.05
N ILE A 287 10.16 0.09 3.06
CA ILE A 287 9.01 0.62 3.80
C ILE A 287 7.93 1.00 2.77
N PRO A 288 6.78 0.32 2.73
CA PRO A 288 5.75 0.58 1.74
C PRO A 288 5.04 1.92 1.94
N MET A 289 4.42 2.41 0.88
CA MET A 289 3.60 3.62 0.92
C MET A 289 2.31 3.40 1.73
N SER A 290 1.64 2.26 1.51
CA SER A 290 0.38 1.89 2.16
C SER A 290 0.13 0.39 2.08
N TYR A 291 -0.98 -0.07 2.64
CA TYR A 291 -1.45 -1.46 2.47
C TYR A 291 -2.05 -1.75 1.10
N ALA A 292 -2.37 -0.71 0.33
CA ALA A 292 -3.04 -0.83 -0.97
C ALA A 292 -2.13 -0.52 -2.16
N LEU A 293 -0.95 0.04 -1.91
CA LEU A 293 0.06 0.33 -2.93
C LEU A 293 1.43 0.18 -2.25
N LEU A 294 2.05 -0.98 -2.46
CA LEU A 294 3.32 -1.35 -1.83
C LEU A 294 4.49 -0.62 -2.46
#